data_9f4090cfd649412667ddf955ef743f50
#
_entry.id   9f4090cfd649412667ddf955ef743f50
#
_cell.length_a   1.000
_cell.length_b   1.000
_cell.length_c   1.000
_cell.angle_alpha   90.00
_cell.angle_beta   90.00
_cell.angle_gamma   90.00
#
_symmetry.space_group_name_H-M   'P 1'
#
loop_
_entity.id
_entity.type
_entity.pdbx_description
1 polymer ?
#
loop_
_entity_poly.entity_id
_entity_poly.type
_entity_poly.pdbx_seq_one_letter_code
_entity_poly.pdbx_strand_id
1 'polypeptide(L)'
;MAIGLCLAALLLCACEDTTFRSSVPTYPVRVVIDTRIGAFVHFQPTSLGSHVVVNKDGYFLDGKWVNAVSAMDTWGYGGVVAYVSTMGYVAFDLACPYCAGRGSCQTCSIDGMNAVCPHCGEEYDLMSGAAVPQKGISHETLRRLGLVNADGRITITQQ
;
A
#
# COMPACT_ATOMS: atom_id res chain seq x y z
N MET A 1 -30.37 25.81 52.24
CA MET A 1 -29.99 26.13 50.89
C MET A 1 -28.77 25.31 50.54
N ALA A 2 -28.95 24.24 49.77
CA ALA A 2 -27.87 23.36 49.33
C ALA A 2 -27.62 23.66 47.85
N ILE A 3 -26.46 24.21 47.56
CA ILE A 3 -26.02 24.48 46.19
C ILE A 3 -25.42 23.20 45.64
N GLY A 4 -26.16 22.52 44.77
CA GLY A 4 -25.69 21.34 44.04
C GLY A 4 -24.70 21.75 42.94
N LEU A 5 -23.46 21.35 43.12
CA LEU A 5 -22.40 21.52 42.12
C LEU A 5 -22.54 20.39 41.11
N CYS A 6 -23.19 20.65 39.95
CA CYS A 6 -23.21 19.75 38.82
C CYS A 6 -21.84 19.77 38.15
N LEU A 7 -21.02 18.75 38.44
CA LEU A 7 -19.75 18.53 37.74
C LEU A 7 -20.06 17.85 36.41
N ALA A 8 -20.18 18.63 35.36
CA ALA A 8 -20.28 18.14 34.01
C ALA A 8 -18.92 17.54 33.59
N ALA A 9 -18.80 16.22 33.68
CA ALA A 9 -17.68 15.49 33.15
C ALA A 9 -17.78 15.57 31.61
N LEU A 10 -17.04 16.48 30.99
CA LEU A 10 -16.77 16.48 29.55
C LEU A 10 -15.92 15.22 29.26
N LEU A 11 -16.58 14.17 28.80
CA LEU A 11 -15.95 13.06 28.12
C LEU A 11 -15.41 13.60 26.79
N LEU A 12 -14.15 14.02 26.80
CA LEU A 12 -13.39 14.21 25.57
C LEU A 12 -13.22 12.83 24.94
N CYS A 13 -14.11 12.48 24.01
CA CYS A 13 -13.83 11.44 23.04
C CYS A 13 -12.63 11.93 22.23
N ALA A 14 -11.43 11.57 22.64
CA ALA A 14 -10.28 11.58 21.77
C ALA A 14 -10.58 10.55 20.67
N CYS A 15 -11.02 11.01 19.49
CA CYS A 15 -10.83 10.24 18.30
C CYS A 15 -9.31 10.06 18.16
N GLU A 16 -8.80 8.89 18.53
CA GLU A 16 -7.50 8.48 18.06
C GLU A 16 -7.63 8.43 16.53
N ASP A 17 -7.04 9.40 15.86
CA ASP A 17 -6.72 9.28 14.46
C ASP A 17 -5.91 8.00 14.33
N THR A 18 -6.54 6.95 13.84
CA THR A 18 -5.87 5.74 13.39
C THR A 18 -5.06 6.12 12.14
N THR A 19 -4.02 6.91 12.35
CA THR A 19 -3.04 7.18 11.32
C THR A 19 -2.36 5.85 11.05
N PHE A 20 -2.60 5.32 9.85
CA PHE A 20 -1.90 4.15 9.34
C PHE A 20 -0.41 4.45 9.34
N ARG A 21 0.28 4.06 10.40
CA ARG A 21 1.71 4.30 10.57
C ARG A 21 2.49 3.24 9.82
N SER A 22 3.57 3.66 9.21
CA SER A 22 4.53 2.76 8.57
C SER A 22 5.94 3.25 8.85
N SER A 23 6.78 2.38 9.37
CA SER A 23 8.22 2.61 9.59
C SER A 23 9.04 2.60 8.28
N VAL A 24 8.41 2.30 7.15
CA VAL A 24 9.09 2.32 5.85
C VAL A 24 9.57 3.75 5.55
N PRO A 25 10.85 3.96 5.24
CA PRO A 25 11.36 5.28 4.87
C PRO A 25 10.65 5.84 3.62
N THR A 26 10.55 7.16 3.56
CA THR A 26 9.99 7.84 2.40
C THR A 26 11.04 7.93 1.30
N TYR A 27 10.78 7.27 0.17
CA TYR A 27 11.60 7.33 -1.04
C TYR A 27 10.75 7.82 -2.22
N PRO A 28 11.35 8.45 -3.22
CA PRO A 28 10.61 8.93 -4.39
C PRO A 28 9.84 7.81 -5.08
N VAL A 29 8.59 8.08 -5.39
CA VAL A 29 7.74 7.20 -6.20
C VAL A 29 7.17 7.98 -7.35
N ARG A 30 7.38 7.47 -8.55
CA ARG A 30 6.75 7.92 -9.79
C ARG A 30 6.60 6.72 -10.72
N VAL A 31 5.40 6.19 -10.78
CA VAL A 31 5.02 5.05 -11.63
C VAL A 31 3.81 5.43 -12.45
N VAL A 32 3.82 5.09 -13.73
CA VAL A 32 2.68 5.32 -14.63
C VAL A 32 2.28 4.00 -15.29
N ILE A 33 1.01 3.63 -15.13
CA ILE A 33 0.40 2.45 -15.75
C ILE A 33 -0.72 2.93 -16.66
N ASP A 34 -0.62 2.67 -17.97
CA ASP A 34 -1.69 3.00 -18.91
C ASP A 34 -2.51 1.74 -19.21
N THR A 35 -3.69 1.65 -18.63
CA THR A 35 -4.58 0.48 -18.75
C THR A 35 -5.30 0.39 -20.10
N ARG A 36 -5.01 1.29 -21.03
CA ARG A 36 -5.58 1.30 -22.38
C ARG A 36 -4.68 0.60 -23.40
N ILE A 37 -3.43 0.30 -23.04
CA ILE A 37 -2.42 -0.22 -23.97
C ILE A 37 -1.69 -1.44 -23.41
N GLY A 38 -1.20 -2.27 -24.33
CA GLY A 38 -0.33 -3.41 -24.04
C GLY A 38 -0.96 -4.41 -23.08
N ALA A 39 -0.15 -5.01 -22.23
CA ALA A 39 -0.60 -6.00 -21.24
C ALA A 39 -1.52 -5.41 -20.17
N PHE A 40 -1.40 -4.10 -19.90
CA PHE A 40 -2.16 -3.46 -18.82
C PHE A 40 -3.65 -3.28 -19.13
N VAL A 41 -4.13 -3.59 -20.34
CA VAL A 41 -5.58 -3.63 -20.66
C VAL A 41 -6.35 -4.62 -19.80
N HIS A 42 -5.67 -5.60 -19.21
CA HIS A 42 -6.27 -6.58 -18.29
C HIS A 42 -6.29 -6.09 -16.83
N PHE A 43 -5.56 -5.04 -16.50
CA PHE A 43 -5.54 -4.43 -15.18
C PHE A 43 -6.70 -3.44 -15.05
N GLN A 44 -7.92 -3.96 -14.76
CA GLN A 44 -9.15 -3.19 -14.72
C GLN A 44 -9.76 -3.19 -13.30
N PRO A 45 -10.57 -2.18 -12.92
CA PRO A 45 -11.19 -2.11 -11.59
C PRO A 45 -12.09 -3.29 -11.26
N THR A 46 -12.56 -4.02 -12.26
CA THR A 46 -13.38 -5.23 -12.12
C THR A 46 -12.57 -6.51 -11.88
N SER A 47 -11.24 -6.44 -12.05
CA SER A 47 -10.34 -7.59 -11.89
C SER A 47 -9.81 -7.64 -10.45
N LEU A 48 -10.70 -7.91 -9.48
CA LEU A 48 -10.33 -7.99 -8.06
C LEU A 48 -9.15 -8.96 -7.83
N GLY A 49 -8.16 -8.50 -7.07
CA GLY A 49 -6.94 -9.25 -6.78
C GLY A 49 -5.83 -9.10 -7.83
N SER A 50 -6.16 -8.58 -9.03
CA SER A 50 -5.13 -8.28 -10.02
C SER A 50 -4.19 -7.18 -9.50
N HIS A 51 -2.92 -7.29 -9.83
CA HIS A 51 -1.91 -6.38 -9.32
C HIS A 51 -0.77 -6.15 -10.31
N VAL A 52 -0.20 -4.95 -10.25
CA VAL A 52 1.04 -4.59 -10.94
C VAL A 52 2.11 -4.30 -9.91
N VAL A 53 3.18 -5.07 -9.93
CA VAL A 53 4.38 -4.79 -9.13
C VAL A 53 5.40 -4.08 -10.00
N VAL A 54 6.00 -3.01 -9.47
CA VAL A 54 7.06 -2.25 -10.14
C VAL A 54 8.28 -2.17 -9.24
N ASN A 55 9.41 -2.60 -9.75
CA ASN A 55 10.69 -2.55 -9.07
C ASN A 55 11.83 -2.31 -10.09
N LYS A 56 13.08 -2.42 -9.68
CA LYS A 56 14.26 -2.25 -10.55
C LYS A 56 14.29 -3.16 -11.79
N ASP A 57 13.61 -4.31 -11.74
CA ASP A 57 13.64 -5.32 -12.79
C ASP A 57 12.52 -5.15 -13.81
N GLY A 58 11.54 -4.27 -13.55
CA GLY A 58 10.45 -3.97 -14.48
C GLY A 58 9.07 -3.88 -13.85
N TYR A 59 8.09 -3.97 -14.73
CA TYR A 59 6.67 -4.06 -14.41
C TYR A 59 6.22 -5.52 -14.50
N PHE A 60 5.52 -5.99 -13.50
CA PHE A 60 4.99 -7.36 -13.42
C PHE A 60 3.48 -7.30 -13.20
N LEU A 61 2.71 -7.79 -14.16
CA LEU A 61 1.25 -7.95 -14.03
C LEU A 61 0.95 -9.38 -13.57
N ASP A 62 0.31 -9.52 -12.41
CA ASP A 62 -0.04 -10.81 -11.81
C ASP A 62 1.16 -11.80 -11.79
N GLY A 63 2.33 -11.28 -11.40
CA GLY A 63 3.58 -12.01 -11.32
C GLY A 63 4.31 -12.23 -12.64
N LYS A 64 3.76 -11.80 -13.78
CA LYS A 64 4.40 -11.95 -15.11
C LYS A 64 5.05 -10.64 -15.53
N TRP A 65 6.31 -10.69 -15.94
CA TRP A 65 7.00 -9.54 -16.50
C TRP A 65 6.29 -9.05 -17.78
N VAL A 66 6.05 -7.75 -17.87
CA VAL A 66 5.32 -7.15 -19.00
C VAL A 66 6.02 -5.96 -19.62
N ASN A 67 6.86 -5.24 -18.87
CA ASN A 67 7.56 -4.06 -19.38
C ASN A 67 8.82 -3.74 -18.58
N ALA A 68 9.78 -3.08 -19.19
CA ALA A 68 10.93 -2.50 -18.52
C ALA A 68 10.56 -1.17 -17.84
N VAL A 69 11.27 -0.81 -16.78
CA VAL A 69 11.19 0.53 -16.17
C VAL A 69 11.84 1.56 -17.11
N SER A 70 11.29 2.77 -17.11
CA SER A 70 11.88 3.91 -17.79
C SER A 70 12.88 4.65 -16.88
N ALA A 71 13.73 5.49 -17.45
CA ALA A 71 14.64 6.34 -16.68
C ALA A 71 13.90 7.36 -15.79
N MET A 72 12.60 7.56 -15.98
CA MET A 72 11.79 8.47 -15.20
C MET A 72 10.99 7.78 -14.09
N ASP A 73 10.99 6.44 -14.04
CA ASP A 73 10.29 5.69 -13.02
C ASP A 73 11.12 5.65 -11.74
N THR A 74 10.43 5.81 -10.63
CA THR A 74 10.97 5.60 -9.29
C THR A 74 9.95 4.78 -8.50
N TRP A 75 10.42 3.79 -7.73
CA TRP A 75 9.57 2.74 -7.17
C TRP A 75 9.66 2.63 -5.64
N GLY A 76 9.99 3.71 -4.95
CA GLY A 76 10.00 3.74 -3.49
C GLY A 76 11.16 2.97 -2.86
N TYR A 77 10.93 2.45 -1.66
CA TYR A 77 11.95 1.77 -0.87
C TYR A 77 12.00 0.26 -1.13
N GLY A 78 10.85 -0.41 -1.20
CA GLY A 78 10.74 -1.86 -1.41
C GLY A 78 10.12 -2.27 -2.75
N GLY A 79 9.84 -1.33 -3.63
CA GLY A 79 9.03 -1.55 -4.83
C GLY A 79 7.59 -1.09 -4.62
N VAL A 80 6.87 -0.90 -5.70
CA VAL A 80 5.47 -0.44 -5.69
C VAL A 80 4.56 -1.59 -6.07
N VAL A 81 3.45 -1.75 -5.37
CA VAL A 81 2.30 -2.52 -5.85
C VAL A 81 1.14 -1.59 -6.12
N ALA A 82 0.55 -1.68 -7.33
CA ALA A 82 -0.80 -1.23 -7.61
C ALA A 82 -1.71 -2.46 -7.57
N TYR A 83 -2.77 -2.42 -6.80
CA TYR A 83 -3.65 -3.57 -6.53
C TYR A 83 -5.11 -3.19 -6.73
N VAL A 84 -5.92 -4.11 -7.27
CA VAL A 84 -7.36 -3.95 -7.39
C VAL A 84 -8.03 -4.53 -6.16
N SER A 85 -8.35 -3.66 -5.21
CA SER A 85 -9.02 -3.99 -3.96
C SER A 85 -10.54 -3.85 -4.06
N THR A 86 -11.26 -4.17 -2.99
CA THR A 86 -12.70 -3.89 -2.88
C THR A 86 -13.05 -2.40 -2.92
N MET A 87 -12.06 -1.55 -2.66
CA MET A 87 -12.18 -0.09 -2.73
C MET A 87 -11.72 0.49 -4.08
N GLY A 88 -11.46 -0.35 -5.07
CA GLY A 88 -10.86 0.03 -6.36
C GLY A 88 -9.34 -0.05 -6.34
N TYR A 89 -8.70 0.76 -7.18
CA TYR A 89 -7.23 0.80 -7.24
C TYR A 89 -6.62 1.40 -5.98
N VAL A 90 -5.65 0.70 -5.42
CA VAL A 90 -4.82 1.16 -4.30
C VAL A 90 -3.35 0.94 -4.63
N ALA A 91 -2.46 1.68 -3.97
CA ALA A 91 -1.03 1.50 -4.16
C ALA A 91 -0.27 1.57 -2.83
N PHE A 92 0.75 0.71 -2.71
CA PHE A 92 1.60 0.63 -1.52
C PHE A 92 3.06 0.43 -1.91
N ASP A 93 3.96 0.90 -1.04
CA ASP A 93 5.35 0.44 -1.02
C ASP A 93 5.39 -0.98 -0.44
N LEU A 94 6.06 -1.90 -1.12
CA LEU A 94 6.14 -3.30 -0.72
C LEU A 94 7.19 -3.58 0.36
N ALA A 95 7.93 -2.57 0.83
CA ALA A 95 8.82 -2.77 1.96
C ALA A 95 8.03 -3.17 3.22
N CYS A 96 8.49 -4.21 3.91
CA CYS A 96 7.90 -4.66 5.15
C CYS A 96 8.15 -3.63 6.27
N PRO A 97 7.12 -3.01 6.88
CA PRO A 97 7.29 -2.02 7.95
C PRO A 97 8.01 -2.59 9.17
N TYR A 98 7.69 -3.81 9.55
CA TYR A 98 8.32 -4.48 10.69
C TYR A 98 9.83 -4.64 10.52
N CYS A 99 10.30 -5.01 9.32
CA CYS A 99 11.71 -5.12 9.02
C CYS A 99 12.36 -3.73 8.87
N ALA A 100 11.68 -2.78 8.24
CA ALA A 100 12.17 -1.42 8.06
C ALA A 100 12.41 -0.72 9.40
N GLY A 101 11.49 -0.87 10.36
CA GLY A 101 11.64 -0.35 11.72
C GLY A 101 12.83 -0.94 12.49
N ARG A 102 13.44 -2.02 11.98
CA ARG A 102 14.65 -2.68 12.50
C ARG A 102 15.89 -2.47 11.63
N GLY A 103 15.81 -1.53 10.71
CA GLY A 103 16.93 -1.18 9.83
C GLY A 103 17.20 -2.17 8.69
N SER A 104 16.21 -3.01 8.35
CA SER A 104 16.32 -3.99 7.27
C SER A 104 15.26 -3.72 6.19
N CYS A 105 15.68 -3.61 4.92
CA CYS A 105 14.75 -3.54 3.80
C CYS A 105 14.44 -4.94 3.31
N GLN A 106 13.21 -5.39 3.58
CA GLN A 106 12.68 -6.64 3.07
C GLN A 106 11.44 -6.37 2.24
N THR A 107 11.44 -6.77 0.98
CA THR A 107 10.31 -6.61 0.08
C THR A 107 9.32 -7.76 0.28
N CYS A 108 8.06 -7.41 0.49
CA CYS A 108 6.97 -8.38 0.52
C CYS A 108 6.70 -8.94 -0.88
N SER A 109 6.36 -10.22 -0.95
CA SER A 109 5.80 -10.85 -2.14
C SER A 109 4.27 -10.84 -2.07
N ILE A 110 3.62 -10.89 -3.23
CA ILE A 110 2.16 -11.01 -3.28
C ILE A 110 1.78 -12.49 -3.26
N ASP A 111 0.94 -12.86 -2.32
CA ASP A 111 0.34 -14.19 -2.20
C ASP A 111 -1.18 -14.05 -2.07
N GLY A 112 -1.88 -14.25 -3.17
CA GLY A 112 -3.33 -14.08 -3.26
C GLY A 112 -3.78 -12.66 -2.90
N MET A 113 -4.44 -12.52 -1.75
CA MET A 113 -4.98 -11.25 -1.26
C MET A 113 -4.01 -10.50 -0.34
N ASN A 114 -2.86 -11.09 -0.02
CA ASN A 114 -1.93 -10.57 0.97
C ASN A 114 -0.58 -10.20 0.35
N ALA A 115 0.07 -9.20 0.95
CA ALA A 115 1.49 -8.99 0.82
C ALA A 115 2.18 -9.71 1.99
N VAL A 116 3.12 -10.61 1.72
CA VAL A 116 3.77 -11.47 2.70
C VAL A 116 5.26 -11.16 2.74
N CYS A 117 5.79 -10.87 3.92
CA CYS A 117 7.22 -10.70 4.10
C CYS A 117 7.93 -12.05 4.21
N PRO A 118 8.82 -12.42 3.27
CA PRO A 118 9.48 -13.73 3.30
C PRO A 118 10.48 -13.86 4.46
N HIS A 119 10.89 -12.76 5.08
CA HIS A 119 11.88 -12.75 6.16
C HIS A 119 11.25 -12.92 7.53
N CYS A 120 10.18 -12.19 7.85
CA CYS A 120 9.56 -12.20 9.19
C CYS A 120 8.19 -12.88 9.24
N GLY A 121 7.60 -13.20 8.08
CA GLY A 121 6.29 -13.84 8.00
C GLY A 121 5.09 -12.91 8.28
N GLU A 122 5.32 -11.58 8.36
CA GLU A 122 4.23 -10.61 8.44
C GLU A 122 3.38 -10.66 7.16
N GLU A 123 2.06 -10.62 7.33
CA GLU A 123 1.09 -10.63 6.23
C GLU A 123 0.19 -9.40 6.32
N TYR A 124 -0.02 -8.73 5.19
CA TYR A 124 -0.80 -7.49 5.07
C TYR A 124 -1.93 -7.67 4.07
N ASP A 125 -3.18 -7.43 4.47
CA ASP A 125 -4.36 -7.56 3.62
C ASP A 125 -4.44 -6.43 2.58
N LEU A 126 -4.25 -6.76 1.32
CA LEU A 126 -4.38 -5.82 0.20
C LEU A 126 -5.83 -5.68 -0.27
N MET A 127 -6.67 -6.72 -0.06
CA MET A 127 -8.03 -6.75 -0.57
C MET A 127 -8.93 -5.71 0.08
N SER A 128 -8.73 -5.42 1.37
CA SER A 128 -9.45 -4.33 2.07
C SER A 128 -9.08 -2.93 1.56
N GLY A 129 -7.96 -2.80 0.84
CA GLY A 129 -7.43 -1.52 0.38
C GLY A 129 -6.70 -0.71 1.44
N ALA A 130 -6.51 -1.25 2.64
CA ALA A 130 -5.83 -0.59 3.76
C ALA A 130 -4.45 -1.17 4.09
N ALA A 131 -4.15 -2.36 3.56
CA ALA A 131 -2.92 -3.12 3.82
C ALA A 131 -2.61 -3.27 5.32
N VAL A 132 -3.65 -3.58 6.09
CA VAL A 132 -3.54 -3.83 7.54
C VAL A 132 -2.87 -5.18 7.81
N PRO A 133 -2.11 -5.30 8.91
CA PRO A 133 -1.51 -6.58 9.27
C PRO A 133 -2.60 -7.60 9.62
N GLN A 134 -2.50 -8.80 9.04
CA GLN A 134 -3.40 -9.93 9.28
C GLN A 134 -2.73 -10.99 10.14
N LYS A 135 -1.41 -11.12 10.03
CA LYS A 135 -0.60 -12.08 10.76
C LYS A 135 0.77 -11.49 11.06
N GLY A 136 1.30 -11.87 12.20
CA GLY A 136 2.56 -11.37 12.71
C GLY A 136 2.38 -10.61 14.00
N ILE A 137 3.34 -9.78 14.35
CA ILE A 137 3.37 -8.97 15.58
C ILE A 137 3.38 -7.47 15.29
N SER A 138 3.42 -7.08 14.03
CA SER A 138 3.37 -5.67 13.63
C SER A 138 1.95 -5.11 13.81
N HIS A 139 1.89 -3.86 14.23
CA HIS A 139 0.66 -3.05 14.22
C HIS A 139 0.70 -1.97 13.14
N GLU A 140 1.72 -2.00 12.30
CA GLU A 140 1.91 -1.05 11.21
C GLU A 140 1.33 -1.59 9.90
N THR A 141 0.86 -0.69 9.05
CA THR A 141 0.40 -1.01 7.69
C THR A 141 1.53 -0.87 6.69
N LEU A 142 1.39 -1.44 5.50
CA LEU A 142 2.25 -1.03 4.38
C LEU A 142 2.12 0.48 4.16
N ARG A 143 3.20 1.11 3.72
CA ARG A 143 3.17 2.54 3.37
C ARG A 143 2.26 2.76 2.18
N ARG A 144 1.18 3.50 2.40
CA ARG A 144 0.25 3.88 1.34
C ARG A 144 0.89 4.92 0.43
N LEU A 145 0.62 4.82 -0.86
CA LEU A 145 1.06 5.74 -1.89
C LEU A 145 -0.13 6.49 -2.48
N GLY A 146 0.12 7.68 -3.02
CA GLY A 146 -0.86 8.43 -3.79
C GLY A 146 -1.14 7.72 -5.11
N LEU A 147 -2.42 7.59 -5.46
CA LEU A 147 -2.83 7.00 -6.73
C LEU A 147 -3.94 7.86 -7.34
N VAL A 148 -3.74 8.26 -8.59
CA VAL A 148 -4.74 8.97 -9.40
C VAL A 148 -4.95 8.17 -10.69
N ASN A 149 -6.20 7.85 -10.98
CA ASN A 149 -6.60 7.28 -12.28
C ASN A 149 -7.34 8.34 -13.08
N ALA A 150 -6.74 8.79 -14.17
CA ALA A 150 -7.32 9.73 -15.12
C ALA A 150 -7.50 9.01 -16.47
N ASP A 151 -8.73 8.67 -16.80
CA ASP A 151 -9.11 8.04 -18.07
C ASP A 151 -8.27 6.81 -18.44
N GLY A 152 -8.05 5.93 -17.47
CA GLY A 152 -7.28 4.70 -17.66
C GLY A 152 -5.76 4.88 -17.55
N ARG A 153 -5.29 6.10 -17.24
CA ARG A 153 -3.89 6.35 -16.91
C ARG A 153 -3.74 6.48 -15.41
N ILE A 154 -3.18 5.46 -14.79
CA ILE A 154 -2.91 5.41 -13.35
C ILE A 154 -1.53 6.02 -13.10
N THR A 155 -1.48 7.06 -12.28
CA THR A 155 -0.24 7.68 -11.81
C THR A 155 -0.11 7.44 -10.32
N ILE A 156 1.02 6.87 -9.90
CA ILE A 156 1.34 6.58 -8.50
C ILE A 156 2.51 7.46 -8.08
N THR A 157 2.34 8.12 -6.95
CA THR A 157 3.34 9.05 -6.39
C THR A 157 3.49 8.83 -4.90
N GLN A 158 4.55 9.38 -4.33
CA GLN A 158 4.68 9.51 -2.88
C GLN A 158 3.53 10.37 -2.33
N GLN A 159 2.94 9.98 -1.20
CA GLN A 159 2.07 10.81 -0.37
C GLN A 159 2.89 11.65 0.59
#